data_9d98b7acf235013607d8aaff29dd6771
#
_entry.id   9d98b7acf235013607d8aaff29dd6771
#
_cell.length_a   1.000
_cell.length_b   1.000
_cell.length_c   1.000
_cell.angle_alpha   90.00
_cell.angle_beta   90.00
_cell.angle_gamma   90.00
#
_symmetry.space_group_name_H-M   'P 1'
#
loop_
_entity.id
_entity.type
_entity.pdbx_description
1 polymer ?
#
loop_
_entity_poly.entity_id
_entity_poly.type
_entity_poly.pdbx_seq_one_letter_code
_entity_poly.pdbx_strand_id
1 'polypeptide(L)'
;MTQILYGERIARQGKLRIGCSAAIFDEHGRILLTKRTDNGQWCLPGGGVEAGESVAEACEREVWEETGLSVRVKRLVGVYSHPDQLAVYPDGNKAHIVVLHFEAEVIGGELGLSDETTDFGYFTLEEVEKLDMLGRHKERILDTLANQKEAFVR
;
A
#
# COMPACT_ATOMS: atom_id res chain seq x y z
N MET A 1 -12.34 5.23 12.09
CA MET A 1 -10.97 5.30 11.55
C MET A 1 -10.37 3.90 11.50
N THR A 2 -9.66 3.60 10.44
CA THR A 2 -9.00 2.31 10.31
C THR A 2 -7.85 2.19 11.31
N GLN A 3 -7.79 1.08 12.03
CA GLN A 3 -6.74 0.80 13.00
C GLN A 3 -6.06 -0.52 12.66
N ILE A 4 -4.77 -0.59 12.94
CA ILE A 4 -4.01 -1.84 12.84
C ILE A 4 -3.68 -2.29 14.26
N LEU A 5 -4.16 -3.46 14.62
CA LEU A 5 -3.89 -4.09 15.91
C LEU A 5 -2.84 -5.18 15.74
N TYR A 6 -2.02 -5.36 16.76
CA TYR A 6 -0.95 -6.35 16.77
C TYR A 6 -1.14 -7.32 17.93
N GLY A 7 -0.87 -8.59 17.71
CA GLY A 7 -0.93 -9.63 18.71
C GLY A 7 -0.68 -11.00 18.12
N GLU A 8 -0.36 -11.98 18.97
CA GLU A 8 -0.08 -13.34 18.55
C GLU A 8 -1.27 -13.93 17.78
N ARG A 9 -1.08 -14.19 16.48
CA ARG A 9 -2.10 -14.75 15.59
C ARG A 9 -3.44 -14.01 15.62
N ILE A 10 -3.41 -12.72 15.93
CA ILE A 10 -4.63 -11.90 16.01
C ILE A 10 -5.38 -11.85 14.68
N ALA A 11 -4.67 -12.02 13.56
CA ALA A 11 -5.26 -12.00 12.23
C ALA A 11 -6.38 -13.05 12.04
N ARG A 12 -6.37 -14.14 12.83
CA ARG A 12 -7.43 -15.16 12.76
C ARG A 12 -8.82 -14.62 13.10
N GLN A 13 -8.90 -13.47 13.76
CA GLN A 13 -10.17 -12.83 14.08
C GLN A 13 -10.79 -12.09 12.87
N GLY A 14 -10.02 -11.91 11.81
CA GLY A 14 -10.45 -11.18 10.63
C GLY A 14 -10.91 -12.08 9.50
N LYS A 15 -11.67 -11.49 8.57
CA LYS A 15 -11.99 -12.13 7.31
C LYS A 15 -10.80 -11.96 6.37
N LEU A 16 -10.42 -13.04 5.69
CA LEU A 16 -9.32 -12.99 4.73
C LEU A 16 -9.69 -12.11 3.55
N ARG A 17 -8.83 -11.14 3.23
CA ARG A 17 -9.00 -10.23 2.09
C ARG A 17 -7.69 -10.08 1.34
N ILE A 18 -7.79 -9.83 0.04
CA ILE A 18 -6.64 -9.58 -0.82
C ILE A 18 -6.55 -8.09 -1.11
N GLY A 19 -5.38 -7.53 -0.86
CA GLY A 19 -5.06 -6.15 -1.18
C GLY A 19 -3.84 -6.03 -2.06
N CYS A 20 -3.61 -4.83 -2.54
CA CYS A 20 -2.43 -4.50 -3.33
C CYS A 20 -1.89 -3.13 -2.91
N SER A 21 -0.62 -2.89 -3.18
CA SER A 21 0.02 -1.59 -3.02
C SER A 21 1.10 -1.41 -4.07
N ALA A 22 1.48 -0.16 -4.32
CA ALA A 22 2.47 0.18 -5.33
C ALA A 22 3.58 1.05 -4.77
N ALA A 23 4.82 0.72 -5.11
CA ALA A 23 5.97 1.58 -4.96
C ALA A 23 6.19 2.33 -6.27
N ILE A 24 6.04 3.64 -6.23
CA ILE A 24 6.17 4.54 -7.39
C ILE A 24 7.24 5.56 -7.04
N PHE A 25 8.29 5.61 -7.86
CA PHE A 25 9.42 6.52 -7.63
C PHE A 25 9.41 7.66 -8.64
N ASP A 26 9.84 8.84 -8.19
CA ASP A 26 10.12 9.94 -9.11
C ASP A 26 11.53 9.80 -9.72
N GLU A 27 11.92 10.78 -10.53
CA GLU A 27 13.24 10.80 -11.18
C GLU A 27 14.42 10.91 -10.21
N HIS A 28 14.16 11.31 -8.97
CA HIS A 28 15.16 11.44 -7.90
C HIS A 28 15.18 10.25 -6.94
N GLY A 29 14.41 9.20 -7.25
CA GLY A 29 14.33 8.00 -6.39
C GLY A 29 13.50 8.18 -5.13
N ARG A 30 12.69 9.24 -5.03
CA ARG A 30 11.78 9.45 -3.91
C ARG A 30 10.49 8.68 -4.15
N ILE A 31 9.91 8.15 -3.09
CA ILE A 31 8.71 7.30 -3.16
C ILE A 31 7.43 8.10 -2.94
N LEU A 32 6.40 7.79 -3.73
CA LEU A 32 5.08 8.39 -3.61
C LEU A 32 4.32 7.81 -2.42
N LEU A 33 3.86 8.69 -1.54
CA LEU A 33 2.96 8.34 -0.44
C LEU A 33 1.74 9.24 -0.46
N THR A 34 0.64 8.71 0.07
CA THR A 34 -0.61 9.45 0.26
C THR A 34 -0.98 9.47 1.73
N LYS A 35 -1.63 10.56 2.16
CA LYS A 35 -2.09 10.71 3.53
C LYS A 35 -3.58 10.41 3.60
N ARG A 36 -3.97 9.50 4.48
CA ARG A 36 -5.35 9.02 4.61
C ARG A 36 -6.23 10.05 5.31
N THR A 37 -7.46 10.20 4.80
CA THR A 37 -8.48 11.04 5.44
C THR A 37 -8.95 10.48 6.77
N ASP A 38 -9.04 9.15 6.89
CA ASP A 38 -9.69 8.52 8.05
C ASP A 38 -8.83 8.50 9.31
N ASN A 39 -7.52 8.40 9.21
CA ASN A 39 -6.64 8.32 10.39
C ASN A 39 -5.44 9.27 10.34
N GLY A 40 -5.24 10.00 9.24
CA GLY A 40 -4.13 10.94 9.10
C GLY A 40 -2.76 10.30 8.92
N GLN A 41 -2.70 8.99 8.74
CA GLN A 41 -1.44 8.29 8.52
C GLN A 41 -1.05 8.26 7.04
N TRP A 42 0.25 8.19 6.80
CA TRP A 42 0.79 8.06 5.45
C TRP A 42 0.87 6.59 5.05
N CYS A 43 0.62 6.32 3.77
CA CYS A 43 0.66 4.96 3.24
C CYS A 43 1.07 4.94 1.77
N LEU A 44 1.47 3.76 1.32
CA LEU A 44 1.62 3.50 -0.11
C LEU A 44 0.25 3.51 -0.77
N PRO A 45 0.13 4.03 -2.00
CA PRO A 45 -1.14 3.92 -2.73
C PRO A 45 -1.48 2.45 -2.99
N GLY A 46 -2.76 2.13 -2.90
CA GLY A 46 -3.27 0.76 -3.08
C GLY A 46 -4.65 0.60 -2.50
N GLY A 47 -5.15 -0.63 -2.49
CA GLY A 47 -6.47 -0.95 -1.98
C GLY A 47 -6.84 -2.40 -2.20
N GLY A 48 -8.14 -2.68 -2.20
CA GLY A 48 -8.66 -4.05 -2.32
C GLY A 48 -8.71 -4.54 -3.76
N VAL A 49 -8.42 -5.83 -3.94
CA VAL A 49 -8.63 -6.51 -5.22
C VAL A 49 -10.10 -6.92 -5.31
N GLU A 50 -10.74 -6.63 -6.41
CA GLU A 50 -12.13 -7.00 -6.66
C GLU A 50 -12.22 -8.27 -7.48
N ALA A 51 -13.32 -9.03 -7.28
CA ALA A 51 -13.57 -10.22 -8.08
C ALA A 51 -13.63 -9.87 -9.57
N GLY A 52 -12.95 -10.65 -10.38
CA GLY A 52 -12.92 -10.46 -11.82
C GLY A 52 -11.73 -9.63 -12.33
N GLU A 53 -10.97 -8.98 -11.45
CA GLU A 53 -9.73 -8.31 -11.87
C GLU A 53 -8.50 -9.12 -11.48
N SER A 54 -7.43 -8.98 -12.26
CA SER A 54 -6.13 -9.49 -11.86
C SER A 54 -5.55 -8.58 -10.77
N VAL A 55 -4.56 -9.08 -10.02
CA VAL A 55 -3.92 -8.24 -8.98
C VAL A 55 -3.19 -7.04 -9.57
N ALA A 56 -2.63 -7.16 -10.77
CA ALA A 56 -2.00 -6.04 -11.47
C ALA A 56 -3.03 -4.98 -11.88
N GLU A 57 -4.17 -5.42 -12.45
CA GLU A 57 -5.27 -4.53 -12.81
C GLU A 57 -5.80 -3.79 -11.58
N ALA A 58 -5.97 -4.49 -10.45
CA ALA A 58 -6.44 -3.88 -9.21
C ALA A 58 -5.46 -2.80 -8.72
N CYS A 59 -4.17 -3.09 -8.76
CA CYS A 59 -3.14 -2.14 -8.35
C CYS A 59 -3.17 -0.87 -9.23
N GLU A 60 -3.24 -1.05 -10.53
CA GLU A 60 -3.29 0.06 -11.49
C GLU A 60 -4.56 0.91 -11.31
N ARG A 61 -5.70 0.26 -11.09
CA ARG A 61 -6.97 0.93 -10.82
C ARG A 61 -6.93 1.74 -9.51
N GLU A 62 -6.47 1.12 -8.43
CA GLU A 62 -6.39 1.79 -7.12
C GLU A 62 -5.44 2.99 -7.13
N VAL A 63 -4.30 2.87 -7.80
CA VAL A 63 -3.37 4.00 -7.95
C VAL A 63 -4.04 5.14 -8.69
N TRP A 64 -4.76 4.84 -9.78
CA TRP A 64 -5.46 5.87 -10.55
C TRP A 64 -6.58 6.53 -9.72
N GLU A 65 -7.37 5.75 -9.01
CA GLU A 65 -8.45 6.29 -8.17
C GLU A 65 -7.92 7.19 -7.05
N GLU A 66 -6.81 6.81 -6.42
CA GLU A 66 -6.26 7.56 -5.29
C GLU A 66 -5.40 8.75 -5.70
N THR A 67 -4.69 8.67 -6.81
CA THR A 67 -3.64 9.65 -7.16
C THR A 67 -3.85 10.36 -8.48
N GLY A 68 -4.68 9.83 -9.37
CA GLY A 68 -4.82 10.34 -10.73
C GLY A 68 -3.72 9.89 -11.69
N LEU A 69 -2.75 9.13 -11.21
CA LEU A 69 -1.66 8.63 -12.07
C LEU A 69 -2.08 7.32 -12.74
N SER A 70 -1.78 7.23 -14.04
CA SER A 70 -1.82 5.98 -14.78
C SER A 70 -0.47 5.30 -14.65
N VAL A 71 -0.46 4.08 -14.13
CA VAL A 71 0.77 3.32 -13.90
C VAL A 71 0.71 1.97 -14.59
N ARG A 72 1.89 1.37 -14.77
CA ARG A 72 2.04 -0.01 -15.21
C ARG A 72 2.85 -0.76 -14.17
N VAL A 73 2.34 -1.92 -13.73
CA VAL A 73 3.06 -2.81 -12.82
C VAL A 73 4.31 -3.36 -13.53
N LYS A 74 5.45 -3.27 -12.84
CA LYS A 74 6.75 -3.75 -13.36
C LYS A 74 7.13 -5.10 -12.79
N ARG A 75 7.00 -5.26 -11.47
CA ARG A 75 7.39 -6.50 -10.79
C ARG A 75 6.68 -6.66 -9.46
N LEU A 76 6.53 -7.89 -9.03
CA LEU A 76 6.09 -8.21 -7.68
C LEU A 76 7.28 -8.08 -6.72
N VAL A 77 7.18 -7.18 -5.74
CA VAL A 77 8.18 -7.03 -4.69
C VAL A 77 8.01 -8.12 -3.63
N GLY A 78 6.77 -8.37 -3.22
CA GLY A 78 6.51 -9.39 -2.22
C GLY A 78 5.03 -9.60 -1.93
N VAL A 79 4.77 -10.66 -1.17
CA VAL A 79 3.46 -11.01 -0.61
C VAL A 79 3.56 -10.88 0.91
N TYR A 80 2.63 -10.15 1.50
CA TYR A 80 2.65 -9.80 2.92
C TYR A 80 1.36 -10.26 3.58
N SER A 81 1.47 -11.19 4.52
CA SER A 81 0.30 -11.78 5.18
C SER A 81 0.50 -11.99 6.68
N HIS A 82 1.22 -11.10 7.31
CA HIS A 82 1.59 -11.18 8.72
C HIS A 82 0.43 -11.66 9.62
N PRO A 83 0.55 -12.81 10.29
CA PRO A 83 -0.55 -13.35 11.12
C PRO A 83 -0.77 -12.59 12.42
N ASP A 84 0.17 -11.74 12.79
CA ASP A 84 0.13 -10.94 14.01
C ASP A 84 -0.44 -9.53 13.81
N GLN A 85 -1.01 -9.26 12.63
CA GLN A 85 -1.54 -7.95 12.25
C GLN A 85 -3.01 -8.08 11.81
N LEU A 86 -3.88 -7.28 12.42
CA LEU A 86 -5.32 -7.27 12.12
C LEU A 86 -5.77 -5.85 11.78
N ALA A 87 -6.42 -5.69 10.63
CA ALA A 87 -7.05 -4.42 10.27
C ALA A 87 -8.46 -4.36 10.85
N VAL A 88 -8.79 -3.25 11.52
CA VAL A 88 -10.13 -2.99 12.05
C VAL A 88 -10.64 -1.70 11.40
N TYR A 89 -11.75 -1.82 10.67
CA TYR A 89 -12.35 -0.72 9.96
C TYR A 89 -13.35 0.05 10.85
N PRO A 90 -13.71 1.30 10.46
CA PRO A 90 -14.63 2.12 11.28
C PRO A 90 -15.99 1.47 11.55
N ASP A 91 -16.48 0.61 10.65
CA ASP A 91 -17.74 -0.12 10.78
C ASP A 91 -17.63 -1.35 11.71
N GLY A 92 -16.45 -1.61 12.27
CA GLY A 92 -16.18 -2.75 13.14
C GLY A 92 -15.78 -4.02 12.39
N ASN A 93 -15.78 -4.04 11.06
CA ASN A 93 -15.29 -5.16 10.29
C ASN A 93 -13.80 -5.36 10.50
N LYS A 94 -13.38 -6.61 10.55
CA LYS A 94 -11.99 -7.00 10.79
C LYS A 94 -11.48 -7.81 9.61
N ALA A 95 -10.22 -7.57 9.21
CA ALA A 95 -9.61 -8.25 8.08
C ALA A 95 -8.19 -8.72 8.36
N HIS A 96 -7.91 -9.94 7.92
CA HIS A 96 -6.55 -10.42 7.67
C HIS A 96 -6.24 -10.13 6.21
N ILE A 97 -5.41 -9.13 5.95
CA ILE A 97 -5.14 -8.70 4.58
C ILE A 97 -3.88 -9.38 4.06
N VAL A 98 -4.02 -10.07 2.94
CA VAL A 98 -2.88 -10.58 2.15
C VAL A 98 -2.59 -9.53 1.09
N VAL A 99 -1.45 -8.86 1.21
CA VAL A 99 -1.09 -7.75 0.32
C VAL A 99 -0.06 -8.22 -0.70
N LEU A 100 -0.36 -7.95 -1.98
CA LEU A 100 0.63 -8.06 -3.05
C LEU A 100 1.20 -6.66 -3.29
N HIS A 101 2.49 -6.50 -3.06
CA HIS A 101 3.17 -5.22 -3.23
C HIS A 101 3.99 -5.22 -4.51
N PHE A 102 3.73 -4.24 -5.37
CA PHE A 102 4.36 -4.12 -6.67
C PHE A 102 5.23 -2.86 -6.76
N GLU A 103 6.27 -2.93 -7.56
CA GLU A 103 6.88 -1.73 -8.12
C GLU A 103 6.17 -1.40 -9.42
N ALA A 104 5.79 -0.13 -9.60
CA ALA A 104 5.06 0.34 -10.77
C ALA A 104 5.71 1.60 -11.33
N GLU A 105 5.52 1.84 -12.62
CA GLU A 105 6.03 3.04 -13.30
C GLU A 105 4.88 3.90 -13.81
N VAL A 106 5.04 5.21 -13.74
CA VAL A 106 4.07 6.17 -14.28
C VAL A 106 4.14 6.17 -15.79
N ILE A 107 2.98 5.98 -16.43
CA ILE A 107 2.85 6.04 -17.90
C ILE A 107 1.94 7.17 -18.37
N GLY A 108 1.32 7.91 -17.46
CA GLY A 108 0.44 9.04 -17.78
C GLY A 108 -0.30 9.57 -16.57
N GLY A 109 -1.25 10.45 -16.81
CA GLY A 109 -2.09 11.04 -15.77
C GLY A 109 -1.41 12.21 -15.05
N GLU A 110 -2.14 12.79 -14.10
CA GLU A 110 -1.65 13.90 -13.27
C GLU A 110 -1.93 13.59 -11.81
N LEU A 111 -0.92 13.79 -10.97
CA LEU A 111 -1.02 13.59 -9.52
C LEU A 111 -2.00 14.58 -8.91
N GLY A 112 -2.97 14.08 -8.15
CA GLY A 112 -3.99 14.89 -7.50
C GLY A 112 -4.57 14.21 -6.27
N LEU A 113 -5.39 14.95 -5.53
CA LEU A 113 -6.10 14.41 -4.37
C LEU A 113 -7.35 13.64 -4.79
N SER A 114 -7.74 12.69 -3.95
CA SER A 114 -9.00 11.95 -4.05
C SER A 114 -9.82 12.16 -2.77
N ASP A 115 -11.02 11.59 -2.72
CA ASP A 115 -11.88 11.65 -1.54
C ASP A 115 -11.27 10.89 -0.33
N GLU A 116 -10.35 9.97 -0.59
CA GLU A 116 -9.72 9.13 0.44
C GLU A 116 -8.38 9.68 0.94
N THR A 117 -7.87 10.74 0.30
CA THR A 117 -6.55 11.29 0.61
C THR A 117 -6.64 12.80 0.86
N THR A 118 -5.92 13.27 1.88
CA THR A 118 -5.84 14.71 2.24
C THR A 118 -4.54 15.35 1.76
N ASP A 119 -3.54 14.53 1.43
CA ASP A 119 -2.24 15.01 1.01
C ASP A 119 -1.51 13.92 0.24
N PHE A 120 -0.48 14.29 -0.51
CA PHE A 120 0.42 13.36 -1.20
C PHE A 120 1.80 14.01 -1.34
N GLY A 121 2.80 13.20 -1.59
CA GLY A 121 4.14 13.70 -1.90
C GLY A 121 5.10 12.57 -2.22
N TYR A 122 6.24 12.96 -2.77
CA TYR A 122 7.39 12.07 -2.95
C TYR A 122 8.38 12.30 -1.83
N PHE A 123 8.83 11.24 -1.20
CA PHE A 123 9.66 11.29 0.00
C PHE A 123 10.93 10.47 -0.15
N THR A 124 12.02 10.98 0.42
CA THR A 124 13.24 10.19 0.59
C THR A 124 13.03 9.19 1.73
N LEU A 125 13.87 8.15 1.78
CA LEU A 125 13.80 7.18 2.88
C LEU A 125 14.00 7.86 4.24
N GLU A 126 14.89 8.84 4.32
CA GLU A 126 15.12 9.62 5.55
C GLU A 126 13.86 10.35 6.00
N GLU A 127 13.13 10.94 5.06
CA GLU A 127 11.85 11.61 5.35
C GLU A 127 10.78 10.60 5.78
N VAL A 128 10.71 9.43 5.14
CA VAL A 128 9.77 8.35 5.50
C VAL A 128 9.95 7.93 6.96
N GLU A 129 11.19 7.88 7.47
CA GLU A 129 11.49 7.53 8.85
C GLU A 129 10.80 8.46 9.86
N LYS A 130 10.48 9.68 9.46
CA LYS A 130 9.87 10.70 10.32
C LYS A 130 8.35 10.78 10.18
N LEU A 131 7.78 10.04 9.24
CA LEU A 131 6.34 10.06 8.98
C LEU A 131 5.62 9.04 9.86
N ASP A 132 4.37 9.37 10.21
CA ASP A 132 3.46 8.42 10.85
C ASP A 132 2.88 7.51 9.76
N MET A 133 3.52 6.36 9.58
CA MET A 133 3.16 5.39 8.54
C MET A 133 2.13 4.38 9.04
N LEU A 134 1.18 4.04 8.18
CA LEU A 134 0.19 3.01 8.45
C LEU A 134 0.85 1.63 8.54
N GLY A 135 0.59 0.91 9.63
CA GLY A 135 1.00 -0.49 9.76
C GLY A 135 2.45 -0.76 9.36
N ARG A 136 2.64 -1.72 8.47
CA ARG A 136 3.96 -2.13 7.99
C ARG A 136 4.30 -1.66 6.57
N HIS A 137 3.73 -0.55 6.14
CA HIS A 137 4.03 0.01 4.82
C HIS A 137 5.52 0.32 4.63
N LYS A 138 6.20 0.74 5.70
CA LYS A 138 7.65 0.99 5.66
C LYS A 138 8.45 -0.27 5.31
N GLU A 139 8.06 -1.42 5.82
CA GLU A 139 8.71 -2.70 5.48
C GLU A 139 8.69 -2.94 3.97
N ARG A 140 7.55 -2.67 3.33
CA ARG A 140 7.41 -2.83 1.87
C ARG A 140 8.30 -1.88 1.09
N ILE A 141 8.48 -0.66 1.59
CA ILE A 141 9.38 0.32 0.98
C ILE A 141 10.83 -0.19 1.04
N LEU A 142 11.25 -0.66 2.21
CA LEU A 142 12.60 -1.21 2.39
C LEU A 142 12.83 -2.44 1.51
N ASP A 143 11.84 -3.31 1.40
CA ASP A 143 11.92 -4.50 0.55
C ASP A 143 12.02 -4.12 -0.94
N THR A 144 11.32 -3.06 -1.36
CA THR A 144 11.43 -2.55 -2.73
C THR A 144 12.84 -2.05 -3.02
N LEU A 145 13.42 -1.30 -2.08
CA LEU A 145 14.76 -0.73 -2.22
C LEU A 145 15.87 -1.79 -2.16
N ALA A 146 15.60 -2.93 -1.54
CA ALA A 146 16.54 -4.07 -1.52
C ALA A 146 16.79 -4.64 -2.91
N ASN A 147 15.87 -4.40 -3.84
CA ASN A 147 15.97 -4.82 -5.24
C ASN A 147 16.32 -6.30 -5.41
N GLN A 148 15.71 -7.14 -4.58
CA GLN A 148 15.90 -8.58 -4.61
C GLN A 148 15.24 -9.19 -5.87
N LYS A 149 15.87 -10.19 -6.46
CA LYS A 149 15.35 -10.85 -7.68
C LYS A 149 14.06 -11.61 -7.40
N GLU A 150 14.05 -12.42 -6.34
CA GLU A 150 12.87 -13.17 -5.92
C GLU A 150 11.98 -12.29 -5.04
N ALA A 151 10.67 -12.52 -5.12
CA ALA A 151 9.72 -11.80 -4.26
C ALA A 151 9.88 -12.20 -2.80
N PHE A 152 9.71 -11.21 -1.91
CA PHE A 152 9.63 -11.47 -0.48
C PHE A 152 8.32 -12.20 -0.15
N VAL A 153 8.37 -13.09 0.83
CA VAL A 153 7.17 -13.75 1.38
C VAL A 153 7.19 -13.53 2.89
N ARG A 154 6.28 -12.67 3.38
CA ARG A 154 6.28 -12.25 4.78
C ARG A 154 4.94 -12.47 5.49
#